data_8bb2f80a8ec0d52f4c5dd7abe5e24c7e
#
_entry.id   8bb2f80a8ec0d52f4c5dd7abe5e24c7e
#
_cell.length_a   1.000
_cell.length_b   1.000
_cell.length_c   1.000
_cell.angle_alpha   90.00
_cell.angle_beta   90.00
_cell.angle_gamma   90.00
#
_symmetry.space_group_name_H-M   'P 1'
#
loop_
_entity.id
_entity.type
_entity.pdbx_description
1 polymer ?
#
loop_
_entity_poly.entity_id
_entity_poly.type
_entity_poly.pdbx_seq_one_letter_code
_entity_poly.pdbx_strand_id
1 'polypeptide(L)'
;TKYLKNVPTVKTYGSAIFRALRRHFGNRIPETIIEPGRGMVGNAGIIEAEVVLISKKSENDDVRWVYLDIGKFGGLAETMDESIRYPIRTTRDGDELAPCVLAGPTCDSADVMYEKQPYALPISLEIGDRMLIEGTGAYTATYASVAFNGFAPLKTFHI
;
A
#
# COMPACT_ATOMS: atom_id res chain seq x y z
N THR A 1 5.06 -0.63 7.69
CA THR A 1 3.58 -0.66 7.65
C THR A 1 3.06 0.11 8.85
N LYS A 2 2.23 1.12 8.62
CA LYS A 2 1.59 1.88 9.68
C LYS A 2 0.29 1.18 10.06
N TYR A 3 0.19 0.68 11.28
CA TYR A 3 -1.03 0.04 11.78
C TYR A 3 -1.85 1.04 12.60
N LEU A 4 -3.17 0.92 12.54
CA LEU A 4 -4.10 1.71 13.36
C LEU A 4 -4.05 1.33 14.85
N LYS A 5 -3.54 0.14 15.16
CA LYS A 5 -3.37 -0.38 16.53
C LYS A 5 -1.90 -0.55 16.84
N ASN A 6 -1.55 -0.41 18.11
CA ASN A 6 -0.20 -0.73 18.57
C ASN A 6 0.06 -2.24 18.41
N VAL A 7 1.01 -2.60 17.55
CA VAL A 7 1.37 -3.98 17.25
C VAL A 7 2.53 -4.38 18.14
N PRO A 8 2.45 -5.53 18.85
CA PRO A 8 3.55 -6.02 19.68
C PRO A 8 4.82 -6.27 18.86
N THR A 9 5.96 -6.23 19.50
CA THR A 9 7.25 -6.53 18.86
C THR A 9 7.35 -8.00 18.48
N VAL A 10 8.20 -8.34 17.51
CA VAL A 10 8.49 -9.73 17.13
C VAL A 10 8.95 -10.56 18.32
N LYS A 11 9.71 -9.96 19.25
CA LYS A 11 10.15 -10.61 20.49
C LYS A 11 8.96 -10.99 21.38
N THR A 12 7.93 -10.15 21.46
CA THR A 12 6.71 -10.43 22.23
C THR A 12 5.96 -11.63 21.65
N TYR A 13 5.80 -11.66 20.31
CA TYR A 13 5.20 -12.81 19.62
C TYR A 13 6.01 -14.09 19.84
N GLY A 14 7.31 -14.07 19.61
CA GLY A 14 8.19 -15.21 19.82
C GLY A 14 8.10 -15.75 21.26
N SER A 15 8.14 -14.86 22.25
CA SER A 15 8.03 -15.24 23.67
C SER A 15 6.67 -15.90 23.97
N ALA A 16 5.59 -15.42 23.38
CA ALA A 16 4.26 -16.00 23.57
C ALA A 16 4.16 -17.40 22.93
N ILE A 17 4.68 -17.57 21.71
CA ILE A 17 4.71 -18.86 21.01
C ILE A 17 5.51 -19.88 21.79
N PHE A 18 6.75 -19.57 22.17
CA PHE A 18 7.59 -20.52 22.91
C PHE A 18 7.02 -20.86 24.30
N ARG A 19 6.38 -19.92 24.96
CA ARG A 19 5.69 -20.18 26.21
C ARG A 19 4.54 -21.15 26.03
N ALA A 20 3.74 -21.00 24.99
CA ALA A 20 2.64 -21.91 24.66
C ALA A 20 3.16 -23.30 24.30
N LEU A 21 4.18 -23.40 23.46
CA LEU A 21 4.81 -24.68 23.10
C LEU A 21 5.33 -25.43 24.34
N ARG A 22 6.05 -24.76 25.22
CA ARG A 22 6.53 -25.37 26.49
C ARG A 22 5.40 -25.81 27.40
N ARG A 23 4.34 -25.00 27.48
CA ARG A 23 3.17 -25.34 28.31
C ARG A 23 2.47 -26.61 27.85
N HIS A 24 2.35 -26.82 26.54
CA HIS A 24 1.59 -27.92 25.97
C HIS A 24 2.43 -29.18 25.73
N PHE A 25 3.71 -29.01 25.40
CA PHE A 25 4.59 -30.13 25.01
C PHE A 25 5.71 -30.42 26.03
N GLY A 26 5.89 -29.58 27.05
CA GLY A 26 6.94 -29.73 28.06
C GLY A 26 8.32 -29.72 27.41
N ASN A 27 9.11 -30.76 27.65
CA ASN A 27 10.45 -30.94 27.09
C ASN A 27 10.46 -31.61 25.71
N ARG A 28 9.28 -31.99 25.18
CA ARG A 28 9.14 -32.69 23.89
C ARG A 28 8.48 -31.76 22.87
N ILE A 29 9.01 -30.53 22.74
CA ILE A 29 8.55 -29.55 21.73
C ILE A 29 8.79 -30.16 20.34
N PRO A 30 7.76 -30.25 19.48
CA PRO A 30 7.93 -30.71 18.11
C PRO A 30 8.76 -29.73 17.30
N GLU A 31 9.30 -30.21 16.17
CA GLU A 31 9.86 -29.31 15.17
C GLU A 31 8.79 -28.26 14.80
N THR A 32 9.18 -27.00 14.83
CA THR A 32 8.25 -25.89 14.66
C THR A 32 8.69 -25.01 13.51
N ILE A 33 7.83 -24.87 12.50
CA ILE A 33 8.02 -24.02 11.35
C ILE A 33 7.10 -22.80 11.49
N ILE A 34 7.60 -21.64 11.20
CA ILE A 34 6.82 -20.41 11.11
C ILE A 34 6.96 -19.82 9.70
N GLU A 35 5.91 -19.19 9.22
CA GLU A 35 5.86 -18.56 7.89
C GLU A 35 5.59 -17.06 8.03
N PRO A 36 6.58 -16.26 8.48
CA PRO A 36 6.42 -14.83 8.61
C PRO A 36 6.32 -14.19 7.22
N GLY A 37 5.35 -13.31 7.04
CA GLY A 37 5.10 -12.63 5.77
C GLY A 37 5.43 -11.14 5.83
N ARG A 38 4.40 -10.30 5.66
CA ARG A 38 4.50 -8.83 5.64
C ARG A 38 5.31 -8.24 6.78
N GLY A 39 5.23 -8.81 7.98
CA GLY A 39 5.97 -8.32 9.14
C GLY A 39 7.49 -8.28 8.96
N MET A 40 8.05 -9.09 8.04
CA MET A 40 9.48 -9.10 7.72
C MET A 40 9.85 -8.12 6.61
N VAL A 41 9.05 -8.05 5.55
CA VAL A 41 9.44 -7.39 4.31
C VAL A 41 8.58 -6.19 3.94
N GLY A 42 7.46 -5.97 4.62
CA GLY A 42 6.51 -4.90 4.26
C GLY A 42 7.16 -3.52 4.17
N ASN A 43 8.05 -3.18 5.09
CA ASN A 43 8.74 -1.89 5.10
C ASN A 43 10.00 -1.83 4.20
N ALA A 44 10.36 -2.94 3.55
CA ALA A 44 11.52 -2.99 2.66
C ALA A 44 11.22 -2.50 1.23
N GLY A 45 9.97 -2.22 0.92
CA GLY A 45 9.55 -1.74 -0.40
C GLY A 45 8.96 -0.34 -0.36
N ILE A 46 9.31 0.44 -1.36
CA ILE A 46 8.70 1.73 -1.69
C ILE A 46 8.37 1.71 -3.17
N ILE A 47 7.15 2.08 -3.52
CA ILE A 47 6.77 2.33 -4.91
C ILE A 47 6.83 3.83 -5.15
N GLU A 48 7.59 4.24 -6.17
CA GLU A 48 7.53 5.59 -6.71
C GLU A 48 6.51 5.62 -7.83
N ALA A 49 5.58 6.57 -7.76
CA ALA A 49 4.54 6.81 -8.74
C ALA A 49 4.55 8.28 -9.19
N GLU A 50 4.01 8.53 -10.38
CA GLU A 50 3.83 9.87 -10.91
C GLU A 50 2.35 10.23 -10.99
N VAL A 51 2.02 11.47 -10.66
CA VAL A 51 0.70 12.04 -10.88
C VAL A 51 0.55 12.36 -12.38
N VAL A 52 -0.34 11.64 -13.06
CA VAL A 52 -0.53 11.81 -14.52
C VAL A 52 -1.74 12.67 -14.88
N LEU A 53 -2.72 12.80 -13.97
CA LEU A 53 -3.88 13.64 -14.15
C LEU A 53 -4.48 14.02 -12.81
N ILE A 54 -5.02 15.23 -12.70
CA ILE A 54 -5.88 15.66 -11.58
C ILE A 54 -7.17 16.20 -12.16
N SER A 55 -8.31 15.72 -11.66
CA SER A 55 -9.62 16.18 -12.11
C SER A 55 -10.64 16.24 -10.97
N LYS A 56 -11.79 16.82 -11.25
CA LYS A 56 -13.02 16.72 -10.45
C LYS A 56 -14.13 16.17 -11.34
N LYS A 57 -15.05 15.39 -10.79
CA LYS A 57 -16.23 14.90 -11.53
C LYS A 57 -17.21 16.04 -11.84
N SER A 58 -17.24 17.05 -10.99
CA SER A 58 -18.02 18.28 -11.17
C SER A 58 -17.30 19.46 -10.51
N GLU A 59 -17.58 20.68 -10.92
CA GLU A 59 -17.00 21.89 -10.33
C GLU A 59 -17.35 22.06 -8.86
N ASN A 60 -18.48 21.49 -8.43
CA ASN A 60 -19.00 21.56 -7.07
C ASN A 60 -18.49 20.43 -6.17
N ASP A 61 -17.70 19.48 -6.69
CA ASP A 61 -17.18 18.37 -5.89
C ASP A 61 -16.03 18.85 -5.00
N ASP A 62 -16.12 18.54 -3.72
CA ASP A 62 -15.02 18.78 -2.76
C ASP A 62 -13.90 17.75 -2.91
N VAL A 63 -14.21 16.58 -3.47
CA VAL A 63 -13.28 15.47 -3.65
C VAL A 63 -12.70 15.50 -5.07
N ARG A 64 -11.39 15.64 -5.16
CA ARG A 64 -10.68 15.56 -6.44
C ARG A 64 -10.24 14.12 -6.71
N TRP A 65 -9.98 13.83 -7.98
CA TRP A 65 -9.44 12.56 -8.46
C TRP A 65 -8.00 12.78 -8.87
N VAL A 66 -7.10 11.99 -8.30
CA VAL A 66 -5.67 12.00 -8.61
C VAL A 66 -5.34 10.68 -9.29
N TYR A 67 -4.97 10.76 -10.56
CA TYR A 67 -4.61 9.60 -11.37
C TYR A 67 -3.10 9.41 -11.33
N LEU A 68 -2.70 8.17 -11.11
CA LEU A 68 -1.30 7.75 -11.01
C LEU A 68 -0.94 6.84 -12.19
N ASP A 69 0.34 6.74 -12.47
CA ASP A 69 0.90 5.76 -13.41
C ASP A 69 0.91 4.32 -12.85
N ILE A 70 0.42 4.12 -11.64
CA ILE A 70 0.22 2.82 -10.99
C ILE A 70 -1.15 2.74 -10.33
N GLY A 71 -1.71 1.53 -10.27
CA GLY A 71 -2.96 1.26 -9.58
C GLY A 71 -3.03 -0.17 -9.05
N LYS A 72 -4.23 -0.65 -8.81
CA LYS A 72 -4.48 -2.01 -8.28
C LYS A 72 -3.82 -3.08 -9.14
N PHE A 73 -3.98 -2.98 -10.45
CA PHE A 73 -3.45 -3.98 -11.38
C PHE A 73 -1.93 -3.91 -11.55
N GLY A 74 -1.34 -2.73 -11.34
CA GLY A 74 0.11 -2.52 -11.46
C GLY A 74 0.93 -2.94 -10.24
N GLY A 75 0.27 -3.21 -9.10
CA GLY A 75 1.00 -3.59 -7.88
C GLY A 75 0.32 -3.21 -6.57
N LEU A 76 -0.81 -2.50 -6.60
CA LEU A 76 -1.54 -2.09 -5.40
C LEU A 76 -2.84 -2.90 -5.19
N ALA A 77 -2.83 -4.19 -5.57
CA ALA A 77 -4.01 -5.07 -5.50
C ALA A 77 -4.62 -5.16 -4.10
N GLU A 78 -3.82 -5.03 -3.04
CA GLU A 78 -4.31 -5.08 -1.66
C GLU A 78 -5.07 -3.80 -1.22
N THR A 79 -5.15 -2.79 -2.07
CA THR A 79 -6.08 -1.67 -1.88
C THR A 79 -7.52 -2.03 -2.27
N MET A 80 -7.74 -3.24 -2.80
CA MET A 80 -9.07 -3.77 -3.07
C MET A 80 -9.90 -3.77 -1.78
N ASP A 81 -11.15 -3.32 -1.86
CA ASP A 81 -12.03 -3.11 -0.71
C ASP A 81 -11.44 -2.21 0.40
N GLU A 82 -10.42 -1.44 0.06
CA GLU A 82 -9.65 -0.58 0.98
C GLU A 82 -9.05 -1.35 2.17
N SER A 83 -8.72 -2.63 1.96
CA SER A 83 -8.17 -3.51 2.97
C SER A 83 -6.82 -3.02 3.52
N ILE A 84 -6.01 -2.39 2.68
CA ILE A 84 -4.76 -1.74 3.08
C ILE A 84 -4.78 -0.28 2.69
N ARG A 85 -4.39 0.57 3.64
CA ARG A 85 -4.15 1.99 3.42
C ARG A 85 -2.66 2.24 3.53
N TYR A 86 -1.98 2.35 2.40
CA TYR A 86 -0.55 2.62 2.35
C TYR A 86 -0.25 4.05 2.81
N PRO A 87 0.83 4.28 3.60
CA PRO A 87 1.35 5.63 3.79
C PRO A 87 1.86 6.17 2.45
N ILE A 88 1.47 7.40 2.15
CA ILE A 88 1.90 8.09 0.93
C ILE A 88 2.62 9.36 1.34
N ARG A 89 3.78 9.60 0.73
CA ARG A 89 4.53 10.85 0.81
C ARG A 89 4.60 11.48 -0.58
N THR A 90 4.68 12.78 -0.62
CA THR A 90 4.72 13.55 -1.86
C THR A 90 5.84 14.58 -1.82
N THR A 91 6.15 15.17 -2.97
CA THR A 91 7.06 16.31 -3.06
C THR A 91 6.49 17.59 -2.44
N ARG A 92 5.19 17.59 -2.08
CA ARG A 92 4.45 18.72 -1.49
C ARG A 92 4.05 18.45 -0.04
N ASP A 93 4.68 17.50 0.65
CA ASP A 93 4.39 17.23 2.05
C ASP A 93 4.62 18.46 2.93
N GLY A 94 3.65 18.77 3.77
CA GLY A 94 3.64 19.96 4.62
C GLY A 94 2.65 21.03 4.19
N ASP A 95 2.13 20.95 2.97
CA ASP A 95 1.09 21.85 2.48
C ASP A 95 -0.30 21.45 3.01
N GLU A 96 -1.27 22.34 2.81
CA GLU A 96 -2.67 22.09 3.16
C GLU A 96 -3.21 20.85 2.46
N LEU A 97 -3.93 20.01 3.19
CA LEU A 97 -4.44 18.74 2.71
C LEU A 97 -5.91 18.85 2.30
N ALA A 98 -6.29 18.18 1.22
CA ALA A 98 -7.68 18.02 0.79
C ALA A 98 -7.98 16.54 0.44
N PRO A 99 -9.26 16.12 0.56
CA PRO A 99 -9.66 14.76 0.22
C PRO A 99 -9.51 14.50 -1.28
N CYS A 100 -9.05 13.29 -1.62
CA CYS A 100 -8.96 12.83 -2.99
C CYS A 100 -9.21 11.32 -3.09
N VAL A 101 -9.67 10.90 -4.26
CA VAL A 101 -9.73 9.50 -4.70
C VAL A 101 -8.52 9.25 -5.58
N LEU A 102 -7.83 8.14 -5.40
CA LEU A 102 -6.72 7.74 -6.26
C LEU A 102 -7.23 6.78 -7.34
N ALA A 103 -6.72 6.91 -8.54
CA ALA A 103 -7.04 6.03 -9.65
C ALA A 103 -5.78 5.58 -10.38
N GLY A 104 -5.75 4.33 -10.80
CA GLY A 104 -4.68 3.79 -11.64
C GLY A 104 -4.88 4.11 -13.12
N PRO A 105 -3.90 3.72 -13.97
CA PRO A 105 -3.84 4.12 -15.37
C PRO A 105 -4.63 3.20 -16.31
N THR A 106 -5.21 2.10 -15.82
CA THR A 106 -5.68 1.00 -16.69
C THR A 106 -7.02 1.26 -17.36
N CYS A 107 -7.69 2.35 -17.09
CA CYS A 107 -9.05 2.67 -17.57
C CYS A 107 -10.12 1.63 -17.15
N ASP A 108 -9.80 0.76 -16.21
CA ASP A 108 -10.77 -0.17 -15.63
C ASP A 108 -11.45 0.50 -14.43
N SER A 109 -12.77 0.35 -14.32
CA SER A 109 -13.55 0.92 -13.22
C SER A 109 -13.15 0.38 -11.83
N ALA A 110 -12.54 -0.80 -11.77
CA ALA A 110 -12.01 -1.37 -10.55
C ALA A 110 -10.66 -0.76 -10.12
N ASP A 111 -9.97 -0.04 -11.04
CA ASP A 111 -8.66 0.56 -10.75
C ASP A 111 -8.76 1.88 -9.99
N VAL A 112 -9.65 1.92 -9.01
CA VAL A 112 -9.92 3.07 -8.13
C VAL A 112 -9.59 2.70 -6.70
N MET A 113 -8.83 3.54 -6.02
CA MET A 113 -8.34 3.34 -4.66
C MET A 113 -8.88 4.42 -3.75
N TYR A 114 -9.32 4.03 -2.54
CA TYR A 114 -9.76 4.96 -1.49
C TYR A 114 -10.97 5.83 -1.89
N GLU A 115 -11.94 5.23 -2.59
CA GLU A 115 -13.19 5.91 -2.96
C GLU A 115 -14.17 6.02 -1.79
N LYS A 116 -14.25 4.97 -0.95
CA LYS A 116 -15.14 4.93 0.23
C LYS A 116 -14.61 5.81 1.36
N GLN A 117 -13.29 5.86 1.50
CA GLN A 117 -12.58 6.67 2.48
C GLN A 117 -11.50 7.48 1.77
N PRO A 118 -11.81 8.67 1.24
CA PRO A 118 -10.88 9.49 0.49
C PRO A 118 -9.54 9.70 1.20
N TYR A 119 -8.48 9.75 0.43
CA TYR A 119 -7.14 10.01 0.93
C TYR A 119 -6.91 11.52 1.05
N ALA A 120 -6.23 11.96 2.10
CA ALA A 120 -5.87 13.37 2.25
C ALA A 120 -4.48 13.62 1.66
N LEU A 121 -4.39 14.38 0.58
CA LEU A 121 -3.14 14.78 -0.09
C LEU A 121 -3.05 16.31 -0.24
N PRO A 122 -1.83 16.86 -0.37
CA PRO A 122 -1.61 18.28 -0.54
C PRO A 122 -2.46 18.88 -1.68
N ILE A 123 -3.09 20.03 -1.45
CA ILE A 123 -3.90 20.73 -2.47
C ILE A 123 -3.01 21.19 -3.63
N SER A 124 -1.77 21.56 -3.32
CA SER A 124 -0.76 22.02 -4.28
C SER A 124 -0.18 20.94 -5.19
N LEU A 125 -0.63 19.68 -5.03
CA LEU A 125 -0.17 18.57 -5.87
C LEU A 125 -0.52 18.85 -7.33
N GLU A 126 0.46 18.67 -8.21
CA GLU A 126 0.38 18.95 -9.64
C GLU A 126 0.69 17.70 -10.49
N ILE A 127 0.32 17.75 -11.77
CA ILE A 127 0.69 16.73 -12.75
C ILE A 127 2.22 16.71 -12.89
N GLY A 128 2.83 15.52 -12.86
CA GLY A 128 4.27 15.32 -12.87
C GLY A 128 4.90 15.22 -11.49
N ASP A 129 4.17 15.55 -10.41
CA ASP A 129 4.68 15.35 -9.05
C ASP A 129 4.89 13.87 -8.75
N ARG A 130 5.91 13.59 -7.93
CA ARG A 130 6.24 12.23 -7.48
C ARG A 130 5.58 11.91 -6.14
N MET A 131 5.13 10.68 -6.05
CA MET A 131 4.53 10.12 -4.85
C MET A 131 5.30 8.87 -4.44
N LEU A 132 5.64 8.76 -3.17
CA LEU A 132 6.26 7.58 -2.58
C LEU A 132 5.22 6.82 -1.76
N ILE A 133 4.89 5.62 -2.22
CA ILE A 133 3.96 4.72 -1.54
C ILE A 133 4.79 3.77 -0.69
N GLU A 134 4.75 3.95 0.62
CA GLU A 134 5.58 3.22 1.58
C GLU A 134 4.94 1.91 2.03
N GLY A 135 5.75 0.98 2.54
CA GLY A 135 5.24 -0.29 3.08
C GLY A 135 4.84 -1.30 2.00
N THR A 136 5.40 -1.17 0.81
CA THR A 136 5.06 -1.95 -0.38
C THR A 136 5.98 -3.15 -0.63
N GLY A 137 6.72 -3.61 0.38
CA GLY A 137 7.65 -4.75 0.26
C GLY A 137 6.97 -6.14 0.24
N ALA A 138 5.66 -6.22 0.42
CA ALA A 138 4.91 -7.48 0.41
C ALA A 138 3.64 -7.35 -0.43
N TYR A 139 3.38 -8.40 -1.25
CA TYR A 139 2.15 -8.54 -2.04
C TYR A 139 1.86 -7.35 -2.97
N THR A 140 2.89 -6.84 -3.61
CA THR A 140 2.82 -5.73 -4.58
C THR A 140 3.27 -6.20 -5.96
N ALA A 141 4.56 -6.15 -6.29
CA ALA A 141 5.07 -6.63 -7.58
C ALA A 141 4.71 -8.11 -7.85
N THR A 142 4.68 -8.95 -6.80
CA THR A 142 4.29 -10.36 -6.91
C THR A 142 2.80 -10.59 -7.12
N TYR A 143 1.99 -9.56 -6.93
CA TYR A 143 0.52 -9.58 -7.08
C TYR A 143 0.05 -8.76 -8.28
N ALA A 144 0.99 -8.18 -9.02
CA ALA A 144 0.68 -7.38 -10.19
C ALA A 144 0.16 -8.24 -11.34
N SER A 145 -0.79 -7.72 -12.07
CA SER A 145 -1.26 -8.31 -13.32
C SER A 145 -0.22 -8.08 -14.41
N VAL A 146 0.07 -9.11 -15.19
CA VAL A 146 1.03 -9.02 -16.29
C VAL A 146 0.33 -8.46 -17.53
N ALA A 147 0.80 -7.32 -18.01
CA ALA A 147 0.33 -6.67 -19.24
C ALA A 147 -1.19 -6.39 -19.29
N PHE A 148 -1.85 -6.24 -18.15
CA PHE A 148 -3.26 -5.86 -18.12
C PHE A 148 -3.47 -4.50 -18.79
N ASN A 149 -4.38 -4.45 -19.76
CA ASN A 149 -4.64 -3.28 -20.61
C ASN A 149 -3.38 -2.65 -21.24
N GLY A 150 -2.35 -3.47 -21.49
CA GLY A 150 -1.12 -3.06 -22.16
C GLY A 150 -0.03 -2.51 -21.24
N PHE A 151 -0.26 -2.40 -19.94
CA PHE A 151 0.74 -1.90 -19.00
C PHE A 151 1.77 -2.99 -18.65
N ALA A 152 3.05 -2.63 -18.74
CA ALA A 152 4.13 -3.51 -18.35
C ALA A 152 4.11 -3.77 -16.83
N PRO A 153 4.68 -4.91 -16.38
CA PRO A 153 4.91 -5.14 -14.96
C PRO A 153 5.75 -4.04 -14.33
N LEU A 154 5.51 -3.78 -13.04
CA LEU A 154 6.23 -2.79 -12.27
C LEU A 154 7.75 -3.07 -12.32
N LYS A 155 8.53 -2.06 -12.72
CA LYS A 155 9.98 -2.16 -12.73
C LYS A 155 10.51 -2.15 -11.31
N THR A 156 11.28 -3.17 -10.94
CA THR A 156 11.81 -3.33 -9.59
C THR A 156 13.33 -3.13 -9.58
N PHE A 157 13.80 -2.38 -8.59
CA PHE A 157 15.23 -2.15 -8.33
C PHE A 157 15.55 -2.66 -6.94
N HIS A 158 16.74 -3.24 -6.78
CA HIS A 158 17.31 -3.63 -5.49
C HIS A 158 18.40 -2.64 -5.12
N ILE A 159 18.31 -2.07 -3.93
CA ILE A 159 19.25 -1.07 -3.40
C ILE A 159 19.80 -1.52 -2.05
#